data_aafb771f13fab8e94913a5eda62dfcc9
#
_entry.id   aafb771f13fab8e94913a5eda62dfcc9
#
_cell.length_a   1.000
_cell.length_b   1.000
_cell.length_c   1.000
_cell.angle_alpha   90.00
_cell.angle_beta   90.00
_cell.angle_gamma   90.00
#
_symmetry.space_group_name_H-M   'P 1'
#
loop_
_entity.id
_entity.type
_entity.pdbx_description
1 polymer ?
#
loop_
_entity_poly.entity_id
_entity_poly.type
_entity_poly.pdbx_seq_one_letter_code
_entity_poly.pdbx_strand_id
1 'polypeptide(L)' 'MIIRTTEDIGNLVKITRKNLKLTQVQLAQLSNVGTRFLSDLENGKSTCEIEKVLKIMLNLGLKLEVNND' A
#
# COMPACT_ATOMS: atom_id res chain seq x y z
N MET A 1 -8.33 -7.93 -9.73
CA MET A 1 -7.08 -8.39 -9.06
C MET A 1 -7.42 -9.09 -7.76
N ILE A 2 -6.83 -10.21 -7.50
CA ILE A 2 -7.03 -10.95 -6.25
C ILE A 2 -5.84 -10.74 -5.35
N ILE A 3 -6.10 -10.27 -4.13
CA ILE A 3 -5.08 -10.04 -3.12
C ILE A 3 -5.09 -11.22 -2.15
N ARG A 4 -3.98 -11.91 -2.03
CA ARG A 4 -3.84 -13.07 -1.14
C ARG A 4 -2.70 -12.91 -0.14
N THR A 5 -1.75 -12.03 -0.43
CA THR A 5 -0.54 -11.88 0.38
C THR A 5 -0.20 -10.41 0.55
N THR A 6 0.67 -10.13 1.51
CA THR A 6 1.25 -8.79 1.67
C THR A 6 2.01 -8.38 0.42
N GLU A 7 2.64 -9.33 -0.24
CA GLU A 7 3.36 -9.07 -1.50
C GLU A 7 2.41 -8.54 -2.58
N ASP A 8 1.22 -9.13 -2.69
CA ASP A 8 0.22 -8.67 -3.65
C ASP A 8 -0.19 -7.23 -3.38
N ILE A 9 -0.41 -6.90 -2.10
CA ILE A 9 -0.75 -5.52 -1.70
C ILE A 9 0.41 -4.59 -2.03
N GLY A 10 1.63 -4.99 -1.71
CA GLY A 10 2.82 -4.18 -1.97
C GLY A 10 2.98 -3.86 -3.45
N ASN A 11 2.77 -4.83 -4.31
CA ASN A 11 2.84 -4.63 -5.75
C ASN A 11 1.76 -3.68 -6.24
N LEU A 12 0.54 -3.83 -5.74
CA LEU A 12 -0.56 -2.94 -6.10
C LEU A 12 -0.28 -1.51 -5.69
N VAL A 13 0.21 -1.33 -4.47
CA VAL A 13 0.58 -0.01 -3.94
C VAL A 13 1.66 0.62 -4.82
N LYS A 14 2.70 -0.13 -5.13
CA LYS A 14 3.81 0.37 -5.94
C LYS A 14 3.35 0.81 -7.33
N ILE A 15 2.58 -0.03 -8.01
CA ILE A 15 2.09 0.26 -9.36
C ILE A 15 1.19 1.49 -9.33
N THR A 16 0.25 1.54 -8.40
CA THR A 16 -0.69 2.66 -8.29
C THR A 16 0.03 3.96 -7.97
N ARG A 17 0.99 3.90 -7.03
CA ARG A 17 1.80 5.06 -6.68
C ARG A 17 2.53 5.61 -7.90
N LYS A 18 3.18 4.74 -8.66
CA LYS A 18 3.93 5.16 -9.84
C LYS A 18 3.02 5.72 -10.92
N ASN A 19 1.85 5.14 -11.10
CA ASN A 19 0.87 5.66 -12.06
C ASN A 19 0.40 7.06 -11.68
N LEU A 20 0.34 7.37 -10.39
CA LEU A 20 0.00 8.71 -9.89
C LEU A 20 1.22 9.62 -9.84
N LYS A 21 2.38 9.14 -10.24
CA LYS A 21 3.64 9.91 -10.29
C LYS A 21 4.07 10.44 -8.93
N LEU A 22 3.79 9.66 -7.89
CA LEU A 22 4.21 9.97 -6.53
C LEU A 22 5.50 9.24 -6.20
N THR A 23 6.39 9.92 -5.47
CA THR A 23 7.55 9.25 -4.88
C THR A 23 7.13 8.51 -3.61
N GLN A 24 7.98 7.59 -3.14
CA GLN A 24 7.73 6.93 -1.85
C GLN A 24 7.66 7.96 -0.71
N VAL A 25 8.55 8.96 -0.73
CA VAL A 25 8.55 10.01 0.30
C VAL A 25 7.22 10.75 0.31
N GLN A 26 6.73 11.13 -0.87
CA GLN A 26 5.46 11.86 -0.97
C GLN A 26 4.29 11.04 -0.43
N LEU A 27 4.19 9.78 -0.84
CA LEU A 27 3.10 8.93 -0.38
C LEU A 27 3.19 8.64 1.13
N ALA A 28 4.40 8.42 1.62
CA ALA A 28 4.61 8.18 3.05
C ALA A 28 4.18 9.40 3.87
N GLN A 29 4.52 10.60 3.43
CA GLN A 29 4.10 11.84 4.10
C GLN A 29 2.58 12.00 4.09
N LEU A 30 1.94 11.78 2.95
CA LEU A 30 0.48 11.85 2.84
C LEU A 30 -0.21 10.87 3.77
N SER A 31 0.38 9.72 3.96
CA SER A 31 -0.21 8.63 4.73
C SER A 31 0.21 8.66 6.21
N ASN A 32 1.07 9.60 6.56
CA ASN A 32 1.61 9.72 7.91
C ASN A 32 2.26 8.42 8.38
N VAL A 33 3.06 7.82 7.51
CA VAL A 33 3.85 6.61 7.81
C VAL A 33 5.31 6.88 7.46
N GLY A 34 6.21 6.06 8.00
CA GLY A 34 7.62 6.15 7.65
C GLY A 34 7.87 5.70 6.22
N THR A 35 8.83 6.34 5.55
CA THR A 35 9.23 5.95 4.19
C THR A 35 9.72 4.50 4.18
N ARG A 36 10.41 4.09 5.23
CA ARG A 36 10.88 2.71 5.34
C ARG A 36 9.73 1.72 5.39
N PHE A 37 8.67 2.06 6.13
CA PHE A 37 7.48 1.21 6.18
C PHE A 37 6.90 1.01 4.77
N LEU A 38 6.76 2.09 4.04
CA LEU A 38 6.23 2.03 2.67
C LEU A 38 7.14 1.23 1.75
N SER A 39 8.46 1.45 1.84
CA SER A 39 9.43 0.71 1.05
C SER A 39 9.35 -0.81 1.33
N ASP A 40 9.28 -1.17 2.61
CA ASP A 40 9.14 -2.56 3.01
C ASP A 40 7.86 -3.18 2.47
N LEU A 41 6.74 -2.44 2.55
CA LEU A 41 5.46 -2.89 2.01
C LEU A 41 5.55 -3.15 0.51
N GLU A 42 6.12 -2.21 -0.24
CA GLU A 42 6.26 -2.33 -1.69
C GLU A 42 7.18 -3.48 -2.10
N ASN A 43 8.10 -3.86 -1.23
CA ASN A 43 9.00 -4.97 -1.47
C ASN A 43 8.43 -6.32 -0.99
N GLY A 44 7.18 -6.33 -0.55
CA GLY A 44 6.50 -7.56 -0.17
C GLY A 44 6.85 -8.07 1.21
N LYS A 45 7.46 -7.24 2.05
CA LYS A 45 7.81 -7.63 3.40
C LYS A 45 6.55 -7.79 4.26
N SER A 46 6.50 -8.84 5.05
CA SER A 46 5.36 -9.06 5.95
C SER A 46 5.29 -7.95 6.99
N THR A 47 4.07 -7.48 7.24
CA THR A 47 3.82 -6.47 8.26
C THR A 47 2.49 -6.75 8.94
N CYS A 48 2.41 -6.44 10.24
CA CYS A 48 1.19 -6.57 11.02
C CYS A 48 0.44 -5.25 11.16
N GLU A 49 0.99 -4.15 10.65
CA GLU A 49 0.40 -2.83 10.84
C GLU A 49 -0.63 -2.52 9.75
N ILE A 50 -1.74 -3.24 9.81
CA ILE A 50 -2.80 -3.15 8.80
C ILE A 50 -3.40 -1.73 8.72
N GLU A 51 -3.48 -1.02 9.84
CA GLU A 51 -4.01 0.34 9.83
C GLU A 51 -3.20 1.26 8.93
N LYS A 52 -1.87 1.14 8.99
CA LYS A 52 -0.98 1.93 8.12
C LYS A 52 -1.14 1.54 6.66
N VAL A 53 -1.29 0.25 6.39
CA VAL A 53 -1.53 -0.24 5.03
C VAL A 53 -2.83 0.35 4.48
N LEU A 54 -3.90 0.36 5.28
CA LEU A 54 -5.19 0.90 4.86
C LEU A 54 -5.11 2.41 4.58
N LYS A 55 -4.35 3.16 5.39
CA LYS A 55 -4.13 4.59 5.14
C LYS A 55 -3.45 4.83 3.80
N ILE A 56 -2.42 4.04 3.51
CA ILE A 56 -1.70 4.14 2.24
C ILE A 56 -2.64 3.86 1.08
N MET A 57 -3.41 2.78 1.16
CA MET A 57 -4.36 2.41 0.12
C MET A 57 -5.41 3.50 -0.09
N LEU A 58 -5.93 4.04 0.99
CA LEU A 58 -6.94 5.09 0.92
C LEU A 58 -6.41 6.33 0.20
N ASN A 59 -5.18 6.74 0.48
CA ASN A 59 -4.56 7.88 -0.16
C ASN A 59 -4.27 7.65 -1.64
N LEU A 60 -4.23 6.41 -2.07
CA LEU A 60 -4.07 6.04 -3.48
C LEU A 60 -5.42 5.89 -4.20
N GLY A 61 -6.54 6.09 -3.49
CA GLY A 61 -7.87 5.89 -4.07
C GLY A 61 -8.26 4.42 -4.19
N LEU A 62 -7.56 3.54 -3.50
CA LEU A 62 -7.86 2.12 -3.52
C LEU A 62 -8.90 1.78 -2.45
N LYS A 63 -9.85 0.96 -2.82
CA LYS A 63 -10.87 0.46 -1.90
C LYS A 63 -10.63 -1.00 -1.63
N LEU A 64 -10.74 -1.39 -0.37
CA LEU A 64 -10.67 -2.78 0.01
C LEU A 64 -12.09 -3.32 0.15
N GLU A 65 -12.43 -4.31 -0.67
CA GLU A 65 -13.73 -4.99 -0.59
C GLU A 65 -13.48 -6.45 -0.28
N VAL A 66 -14.33 -7.03 0.54
CA VAL A 66 -14.28 -8.44 0.87
C VAL A 66 -15.54 -9.10 0.36
N ASN A 67 -15.37 -10.06 -0.53
CA ASN A 67 -16.47 -10.84 -1.07
C ASN A 67 -16.44 -12.22 -0.43
N ASN A 68 -17.60 -12.63 0.03
CA ASN A 68 -17.78 -13.92 0.68
C ASN A 68 -18.62 -14.81 -0.23
N ASP A 69 -17.99 -15.78 -0.84
CA ASP A 69 -18.65 -16.73 -1.73
C ASP A 69 -19.27 -17.90 -0.98
#